data_e92d061986978e42641858c2cbcdbabd
#
_entry.id   e92d061986978e42641858c2cbcdbabd
#
_cell.length_a   1.000
_cell.length_b   1.000
_cell.length_c   1.000
_cell.angle_alpha   90.00
_cell.angle_beta   90.00
_cell.angle_gamma   90.00
#
_symmetry.space_group_name_H-M   'P 1'
#
loop_
_entity.id
_entity.type
_entity.pdbx_description
1 polymer ?
#
loop_
_entity_poly.entity_id
_entity_poly.type
_entity_poly.pdbx_seq_one_letter_code
_entity_poly.pdbx_strand_id
1 'polypeptide(L)'
;EEKELEFFQTSESSSSTFCKINYNSKYFKRKKKILSFFNKNEYIVKSELIKLKTLENEFTRLNLKYADILKIDTEGFEFDVIKGARNKLKYIKFILFEHHYDQMIIKNYKFGQINDYLTQLNFKRIIKFKMPFRKTFEYIYINKELE
;
A
#
# COMPACT_ATOMS: atom_id res chain seq x y z
N GLU A 1 11.15 -0.07 -12.73
CA GLU A 1 12.50 -0.67 -12.69
C GLU A 1 12.62 -1.61 -11.51
N GLU A 2 13.33 -2.73 -11.72
CA GLU A 2 13.71 -3.63 -10.62
C GLU A 2 14.73 -2.91 -9.76
N LYS A 3 14.55 -2.92 -8.46
CA LYS A 3 15.47 -2.30 -7.50
C LYS A 3 15.45 -3.02 -6.17
N GLU A 4 16.50 -2.87 -5.41
CA GLU A 4 16.54 -3.30 -4.02
C GLU A 4 16.09 -2.16 -3.12
N LEU A 5 15.20 -2.47 -2.20
CA LEU A 5 14.73 -1.54 -1.18
C LEU A 5 14.82 -2.17 0.20
N GLU A 6 15.05 -1.32 1.18
CA GLU A 6 14.99 -1.69 2.58
C GLU A 6 13.54 -1.95 3.00
N PHE A 7 13.28 -3.16 3.49
CA PHE A 7 12.00 -3.59 4.03
C PHE A 7 12.06 -3.62 5.56
N PHE A 8 11.18 -2.90 6.19
CA PHE A 8 11.06 -2.83 7.65
C PHE A 8 10.04 -3.85 8.14
N GLN A 9 10.54 -4.99 8.61
CA GLN A 9 9.71 -6.02 9.21
C GLN A 9 9.48 -5.70 10.67
N THR A 10 8.22 -5.57 11.05
CA THR A 10 7.82 -5.33 12.44
C THR A 10 7.41 -6.63 13.13
N SER A 11 7.47 -6.68 14.46
CA SER A 11 6.99 -7.82 15.25
C SER A 11 5.50 -8.12 15.04
N GLU A 12 4.73 -7.14 14.55
CA GLU A 12 3.38 -7.30 14.02
C GLU A 12 3.45 -7.30 12.50
N SER A 13 3.38 -8.47 11.87
CA SER A 13 3.57 -8.66 10.42
C SER A 13 2.67 -7.74 9.57
N SER A 14 1.45 -7.45 10.03
CA SER A 14 0.50 -6.56 9.37
C SER A 14 0.92 -5.09 9.29
N SER A 15 2.07 -4.71 9.85
CA SER A 15 2.60 -3.34 9.84
C SER A 15 3.98 -3.24 9.21
N SER A 16 4.42 -4.31 8.56
CA SER A 16 5.70 -4.31 7.83
C SER A 16 5.58 -3.49 6.54
N THR A 17 6.62 -2.74 6.19
CA THR A 17 6.54 -1.71 5.14
C THR A 17 7.89 -1.46 4.47
N PHE A 18 7.88 -0.92 3.24
CA PHE A 18 9.03 -0.34 2.56
C PHE A 18 9.24 1.14 2.88
N CYS A 19 8.35 1.74 3.65
CA CYS A 19 8.43 3.14 4.04
C CYS A 19 9.10 3.30 5.41
N LYS A 20 9.80 4.42 5.61
CA LYS A 20 10.37 4.73 6.91
C LYS A 20 9.29 4.91 7.98
N ILE A 21 9.54 4.38 9.16
CA ILE A 21 8.63 4.47 10.30
C ILE A 21 8.95 5.73 11.11
N ASN A 22 7.93 6.53 11.38
CA ASN A 22 8.03 7.69 12.28
C ASN A 22 7.80 7.27 13.74
N TYR A 23 8.88 6.90 14.41
CA TYR A 23 8.87 6.49 15.81
C TYR A 23 8.36 7.59 16.77
N ASN A 24 8.39 8.86 16.35
CA ASN A 24 7.93 10.00 17.15
C ASN A 24 6.43 10.28 16.99
N SER A 25 5.75 9.65 16.03
CA SER A 25 4.33 9.87 15.82
C SER A 25 3.49 9.46 17.03
N LYS A 26 2.44 10.23 17.32
CA LYS A 26 1.50 9.92 18.43
C LYS A 26 0.86 8.54 18.23
N TYR A 27 0.59 8.16 16.98
CA TYR A 27 -0.02 6.88 16.64
C TYR A 27 0.95 5.73 16.94
N PHE A 28 2.23 5.82 16.55
CA PHE A 28 3.24 4.81 16.86
C PHE A 28 3.40 4.61 18.37
N LYS A 29 3.55 5.72 19.13
CA LYS A 29 3.70 5.66 20.58
C LYS A 29 2.51 4.99 21.27
N ARG A 30 1.27 5.32 20.83
CA ARG A 30 0.05 4.68 21.32
C ARG A 30 0.00 3.20 20.96
N LYS A 31 0.32 2.83 19.70
CA LYS A 31 0.36 1.45 19.23
C LYS A 31 1.37 0.62 20.03
N LYS A 32 2.60 1.14 20.20
CA LYS A 32 3.63 0.49 21.02
C LYS A 32 3.15 0.24 22.46
N LYS A 33 2.51 1.23 23.09
CA LYS A 33 1.96 1.10 24.45
C LYS A 33 0.89 0.02 24.55
N ILE A 34 -0.02 -0.08 23.58
CA ILE A 34 -1.07 -1.10 23.54
C ILE A 34 -0.45 -2.50 23.37
N LEU A 35 0.46 -2.66 22.41
CA LEU A 35 1.11 -3.93 22.13
C LEU A 35 1.97 -4.41 23.32
N SER A 36 2.70 -3.52 23.99
CA SER A 36 3.49 -3.87 25.17
C SER A 36 2.63 -4.29 26.38
N PHE A 37 1.38 -3.85 26.42
CA PHE A 37 0.44 -4.27 27.48
C PHE A 37 -0.07 -5.69 27.28
N PHE A 38 -0.30 -6.10 26.02
CA PHE A 38 -0.80 -7.44 25.68
C PHE A 38 0.31 -8.47 25.45
N ASN A 39 1.44 -8.03 24.85
CA ASN A 39 2.60 -8.88 24.60
C ASN A 39 3.80 -8.34 25.37
N LYS A 40 4.40 -9.17 26.23
CA LYS A 40 5.62 -8.83 26.99
C LYS A 40 6.86 -8.60 26.08
N ASN A 41 6.75 -8.82 24.78
CA ASN A 41 7.85 -8.64 23.83
C ASN A 41 7.92 -7.18 23.36
N GLU A 42 9.12 -6.65 23.27
CA GLU A 42 9.37 -5.34 22.69
C GLU A 42 8.91 -5.29 21.21
N TYR A 43 8.41 -4.12 20.80
CA TYR A 43 8.10 -3.86 19.38
C TYR A 43 9.42 -3.74 18.61
N ILE A 44 9.82 -4.86 18.03
CA ILE A 44 11.08 -4.98 17.29
C ILE A 44 10.82 -4.63 15.82
N VAL A 45 11.71 -3.83 15.24
CA VAL A 45 11.78 -3.59 13.81
C VAL A 45 13.12 -4.12 13.32
N LYS A 46 13.06 -5.04 12.36
CA LYS A 46 14.24 -5.51 11.62
C LYS A 46 14.18 -4.95 10.22
N SER A 47 15.31 -4.68 9.61
CA SER A 47 15.36 -4.30 8.20
C SER A 47 16.18 -5.29 7.40
N GLU A 48 15.77 -5.51 6.17
CA GLU A 48 16.47 -6.33 5.19
C GLU A 48 16.33 -5.73 3.79
N LEU A 49 17.31 -5.94 2.93
CA LEU A 49 17.24 -5.54 1.54
C LEU A 49 16.46 -6.58 0.74
N ILE A 50 15.40 -6.16 0.08
CA ILE A 50 14.55 -7.01 -0.76
C ILE A 50 14.59 -6.53 -2.20
N LYS A 51 14.84 -7.45 -3.12
CA LYS A 51 14.74 -7.18 -4.56
C LYS A 51 13.28 -7.13 -4.98
N LEU A 52 12.86 -5.95 -5.47
CA LEU A 52 11.51 -5.71 -5.95
C LEU A 52 11.42 -5.95 -7.44
N LYS A 53 10.25 -6.46 -7.86
CA LYS A 53 9.83 -6.53 -9.24
C LYS A 53 8.64 -5.61 -9.47
N THR A 54 8.49 -5.11 -10.69
CA THR A 54 7.33 -4.33 -11.06
C THR A 54 6.13 -5.24 -11.34
N LEU A 55 4.93 -4.73 -11.09
CA LEU A 55 3.71 -5.46 -11.45
C LEU A 55 3.63 -5.71 -12.97
N GLU A 56 4.14 -4.78 -13.79
CA GLU A 56 4.23 -4.97 -15.24
C GLU A 56 5.07 -6.19 -15.62
N ASN A 57 6.25 -6.38 -14.97
CA ASN A 57 7.10 -7.53 -15.20
C ASN A 57 6.41 -8.84 -14.78
N GLU A 58 5.71 -8.84 -13.64
CA GLU A 58 4.98 -10.03 -13.18
C GLU A 58 3.79 -10.37 -14.09
N PHE A 59 3.03 -9.40 -14.59
CA PHE A 59 2.01 -9.64 -15.62
C PHE A 59 2.60 -10.33 -16.85
N THR A 60 3.77 -9.85 -17.31
CA THR A 60 4.46 -10.43 -18.47
C THR A 60 4.97 -11.83 -18.17
N ARG A 61 5.64 -12.02 -17.03
CA ARG A 61 6.19 -13.33 -16.61
C ARG A 61 5.11 -14.40 -16.47
N LEU A 62 3.96 -14.03 -15.91
CA LEU A 62 2.82 -14.93 -15.70
C LEU A 62 1.89 -15.03 -16.92
N ASN A 63 2.20 -14.34 -18.02
CA ASN A 63 1.38 -14.24 -19.22
C ASN A 63 -0.07 -13.83 -18.91
N LEU A 64 -0.26 -12.95 -17.93
CA LEU A 64 -1.58 -12.45 -17.56
C LEU A 64 -2.06 -11.46 -18.60
N LYS A 65 -3.25 -11.70 -19.15
CA LYS A 65 -3.91 -10.82 -20.11
C LYS A 65 -4.88 -9.86 -19.44
N TYR A 66 -5.36 -10.21 -18.24
CA TYR A 66 -6.43 -9.52 -17.53
C TYR A 66 -6.38 -9.87 -16.04
N ALA A 67 -6.86 -8.96 -15.21
CA ALA A 67 -7.07 -9.19 -13.78
C ALA A 67 -8.38 -8.52 -13.33
N ASP A 68 -9.24 -9.28 -12.67
CA ASP A 68 -10.49 -8.74 -12.11
C ASP A 68 -10.20 -7.76 -10.98
N ILE A 69 -9.29 -8.11 -10.06
CA ILE A 69 -9.00 -7.32 -8.86
C ILE A 69 -7.49 -7.28 -8.63
N LEU A 70 -6.97 -6.07 -8.44
CA LEU A 70 -5.67 -5.81 -7.84
C LEU A 70 -5.89 -5.28 -6.42
N LYS A 71 -5.64 -6.12 -5.41
CA LYS A 71 -5.58 -5.66 -4.01
C LYS A 71 -4.16 -5.25 -3.68
N ILE A 72 -4.01 -4.04 -3.11
CA ILE A 72 -2.73 -3.48 -2.68
C ILE A 72 -2.82 -3.16 -1.18
N ASP A 73 -1.98 -3.80 -0.39
CA ASP A 73 -1.89 -3.67 1.06
C ASP A 73 -0.41 -3.68 1.43
N THR A 74 0.24 -2.54 1.25
CA THR A 74 1.71 -2.40 1.33
C THR A 74 2.17 -1.37 2.36
N GLU A 75 1.23 -0.98 3.24
CA GLU A 75 1.52 -0.11 4.38
C GLU A 75 2.33 1.15 3.99
N GLY A 76 1.79 1.90 3.00
CA GLY A 76 2.36 3.18 2.56
C GLY A 76 3.11 3.14 1.24
N PHE A 77 3.21 2.01 0.54
CA PHE A 77 3.89 1.88 -0.75
C PHE A 77 2.91 1.72 -1.94
N GLU A 78 1.61 1.95 -1.72
CA GLU A 78 0.51 1.69 -2.66
C GLU A 78 0.70 2.43 -3.98
N PHE A 79 1.10 3.71 -3.94
CA PHE A 79 1.28 4.50 -5.16
C PHE A 79 2.43 4.00 -6.04
N ASP A 80 3.50 3.51 -5.43
CA ASP A 80 4.63 2.94 -6.17
C ASP A 80 4.24 1.61 -6.82
N VAL A 81 3.42 0.77 -6.17
CA VAL A 81 2.85 -0.45 -6.76
C VAL A 81 1.97 -0.09 -7.97
N ILE A 82 1.05 0.87 -7.83
CA ILE A 82 0.18 1.33 -8.92
C ILE A 82 1.02 1.84 -10.09
N LYS A 83 2.02 2.69 -9.85
CA LYS A 83 2.92 3.18 -10.90
C LYS A 83 3.73 2.06 -11.55
N GLY A 84 4.11 1.04 -10.77
CA GLY A 84 4.81 -0.15 -11.26
C GLY A 84 4.00 -1.04 -12.19
N ALA A 85 2.68 -0.88 -12.24
CA ALA A 85 1.83 -1.57 -13.20
C ALA A 85 1.88 -0.97 -14.62
N ARG A 86 2.23 0.31 -14.75
CA ARG A 86 2.36 1.04 -16.03
C ARG A 86 1.20 0.75 -17.00
N ASN A 87 1.53 0.29 -18.20
CA ASN A 87 0.56 -0.03 -19.27
C ASN A 87 -0.36 -1.22 -18.92
N LYS A 88 -0.07 -1.98 -17.88
CA LYS A 88 -0.91 -3.12 -17.46
C LYS A 88 -2.15 -2.70 -16.68
N LEU A 89 -2.19 -1.46 -16.14
CA LEU A 89 -3.38 -0.94 -15.44
C LEU A 89 -4.65 -1.02 -16.29
N LYS A 90 -4.57 -0.78 -17.60
CA LYS A 90 -5.72 -0.88 -18.51
C LYS A 90 -6.37 -2.28 -18.58
N TYR A 91 -5.66 -3.32 -18.13
CA TYR A 91 -6.15 -4.70 -18.09
C TYR A 91 -6.65 -5.11 -16.70
N ILE A 92 -6.73 -4.18 -15.75
CA ILE A 92 -7.20 -4.41 -14.39
C ILE A 92 -8.56 -3.77 -14.23
N LYS A 93 -9.59 -4.56 -13.85
CA LYS A 93 -10.96 -4.08 -13.70
C LYS A 93 -11.15 -3.30 -12.40
N PHE A 94 -10.72 -3.86 -11.27
CA PHE A 94 -10.83 -3.19 -9.98
C PHE A 94 -9.47 -3.02 -9.31
N ILE A 95 -9.25 -1.87 -8.69
CA ILE A 95 -8.11 -1.62 -7.80
C ILE A 95 -8.66 -1.34 -6.41
N LEU A 96 -8.24 -2.15 -5.44
CA LEU A 96 -8.54 -2.01 -4.03
C LEU A 96 -7.26 -1.70 -3.27
N PHE A 97 -7.23 -0.62 -2.49
CA PHE A 97 -6.08 -0.31 -1.65
C PHE A 97 -6.47 0.40 -0.36
N GLU A 98 -5.61 0.23 0.68
CA GLU A 98 -5.67 1.01 1.92
C GLU A 98 -4.85 2.29 1.79
N HIS A 99 -5.32 3.37 2.43
CA HIS A 99 -4.53 4.60 2.58
C HIS A 99 -4.58 5.11 4.02
N HIS A 100 -3.42 5.20 4.62
CA HIS A 100 -3.22 5.68 5.98
C HIS A 100 -3.10 7.21 6.01
N TYR A 101 -3.89 7.86 6.86
CA TYR A 101 -3.82 9.30 7.13
C TYR A 101 -3.13 9.62 8.46
N ASP A 102 -2.67 8.59 9.19
CA ASP A 102 -1.80 8.81 10.32
C ASP A 102 -0.36 9.11 9.87
N GLN A 103 0.44 9.58 10.80
CA GLN A 103 1.81 9.97 10.52
C GLN A 103 2.83 8.89 10.92
N MET A 104 2.39 7.64 11.13
CA MET A 104 3.28 6.55 11.53
C MET A 104 4.22 6.16 10.39
N ILE A 105 3.70 6.14 9.18
CA ILE A 105 4.44 5.79 7.97
C ILE A 105 4.76 7.06 7.20
N ILE A 106 6.05 7.27 6.90
CA ILE A 106 6.53 8.43 6.13
C ILE A 106 6.39 8.09 4.65
N LYS A 107 5.31 8.57 4.04
CA LYS A 107 5.04 8.40 2.62
C LYS A 107 5.54 9.60 1.82
N ASN A 108 6.00 9.35 0.60
CA ASN A 108 6.43 10.38 -0.35
C ASN A 108 5.29 10.90 -1.23
N TYR A 109 4.04 10.53 -0.94
CA TYR A 109 2.85 10.92 -1.71
C TYR A 109 1.66 11.22 -0.80
N LYS A 110 0.67 11.91 -1.36
CA LYS A 110 -0.65 12.18 -0.76
C LYS A 110 -1.72 11.42 -1.53
N PHE A 111 -2.86 11.15 -0.88
CA PHE A 111 -4.01 10.49 -1.52
C PHE A 111 -4.44 11.17 -2.83
N GLY A 112 -4.44 12.51 -2.89
CA GLY A 112 -4.79 13.24 -4.11
C GLY A 112 -4.00 12.79 -5.33
N GLN A 113 -2.70 12.54 -5.17
CA GLN A 113 -1.84 12.10 -6.28
C GLN A 113 -2.23 10.71 -6.82
N ILE A 114 -2.62 9.76 -5.93
CA ILE A 114 -3.17 8.46 -6.39
C ILE A 114 -4.50 8.68 -7.11
N ASN A 115 -5.40 9.47 -6.50
CA ASN A 115 -6.71 9.73 -7.07
C ASN A 115 -6.62 10.36 -8.46
N ASP A 116 -5.77 11.39 -8.61
CA ASP A 116 -5.59 12.10 -9.88
C ASP A 116 -4.96 11.19 -10.94
N TYR A 117 -3.95 10.40 -10.56
CA TYR A 117 -3.30 9.44 -11.45
C TYR A 117 -4.29 8.37 -11.96
N LEU A 118 -5.07 7.77 -11.06
CA LEU A 118 -6.07 6.76 -11.46
C LEU A 118 -7.20 7.38 -12.29
N THR A 119 -7.64 8.60 -11.95
CA THR A 119 -8.68 9.31 -12.73
C THR A 119 -8.21 9.62 -14.16
N GLN A 120 -6.95 10.05 -14.33
CA GLN A 120 -6.35 10.27 -15.66
C GLN A 120 -6.28 8.97 -16.50
N LEU A 121 -6.24 7.82 -15.86
CA LEU A 121 -6.24 6.50 -16.49
C LEU A 121 -7.65 5.87 -16.58
N ASN A 122 -8.70 6.70 -16.59
CA ASN A 122 -10.11 6.29 -16.71
C ASN A 122 -10.64 5.42 -15.56
N PHE A 123 -9.98 5.42 -14.39
CA PHE A 123 -10.55 4.80 -13.20
C PHE A 123 -11.48 5.75 -12.46
N LYS A 124 -12.62 5.22 -11.99
CA LYS A 124 -13.60 5.92 -11.15
C LYS A 124 -13.59 5.31 -9.75
N ARG A 125 -13.45 6.16 -8.73
CA ARG A 125 -13.64 5.72 -7.35
C ARG A 125 -15.11 5.40 -7.10
N ILE A 126 -15.40 4.17 -6.68
CA ILE A 126 -16.77 3.70 -6.39
C ILE A 126 -17.01 3.51 -4.90
N ILE A 127 -15.97 3.18 -4.11
CA ILE A 127 -16.09 2.97 -2.67
C ILE A 127 -15.00 3.75 -1.94
N LYS A 128 -15.38 4.32 -0.79
CA LYS A 128 -14.51 4.82 0.26
C LYS A 128 -15.06 4.33 1.60
N PHE A 129 -14.34 3.45 2.26
CA PHE A 129 -14.73 2.90 3.53
C PHE A 129 -13.71 3.27 4.61
N LYS A 130 -14.16 3.76 5.77
CA LYS A 130 -13.30 4.10 6.90
C LYS A 130 -13.11 2.88 7.79
N MET A 131 -11.86 2.51 8.03
CA MET A 131 -11.55 1.43 8.98
C MET A 131 -11.92 1.83 10.41
N PRO A 132 -12.59 0.95 11.17
CA PRO A 132 -12.94 1.22 12.56
C PRO A 132 -11.70 1.53 13.40
N PHE A 133 -11.80 2.56 14.25
CA PHE A 133 -10.76 2.97 15.21
C PHE A 133 -9.41 3.39 14.61
N ARG A 134 -9.26 3.43 13.27
CA ARG A 134 -8.03 3.81 12.56
C ARG A 134 -8.24 5.07 11.74
N LYS A 135 -7.13 5.79 11.45
CA LYS A 135 -7.08 6.86 10.45
C LYS A 135 -6.72 6.29 9.07
N THR A 136 -7.34 5.17 8.74
CA THR A 136 -7.13 4.42 7.51
C THR A 136 -8.44 4.30 6.76
N PHE A 137 -8.37 4.39 5.45
CA PHE A 137 -9.52 4.20 4.56
C PHE A 137 -9.16 3.20 3.48
N GLU A 138 -10.11 2.32 3.17
CA GLU A 138 -10.09 1.50 1.97
C GLU A 138 -10.78 2.23 0.82
N TYR A 139 -10.20 2.10 -0.35
CA TYR A 139 -10.70 2.67 -1.60
C TYR A 139 -10.83 1.60 -2.65
N ILE A 140 -11.95 1.62 -3.39
CA ILE A 140 -12.14 0.79 -4.58
C ILE A 140 -12.34 1.70 -5.77
N TYR A 141 -11.57 1.43 -6.81
CA TYR A 141 -11.67 2.05 -8.12
C TYR A 141 -12.07 1.01 -9.16
N ILE A 142 -12.93 1.39 -10.10
CA ILE A 142 -13.29 0.60 -11.28
C ILE A 142 -12.72 1.25 -12.53
N ASN A 143 -12.20 0.44 -13.43
CA ASN A 143 -11.78 0.87 -14.75
C ASN A 143 -13.02 1.02 -15.64
N LYS A 144 -13.32 2.24 -16.08
CA LYS A 144 -14.50 2.53 -16.93
C LYS A 144 -14.44 1.89 -18.32
N GLU A 145 -13.25 1.52 -18.80
CA GLU A 145 -13.09 0.84 -20.08
C GLU A 145 -13.42 -0.66 -19.99
N LEU A 146 -13.56 -1.18 -18.78
CA LEU A 146 -13.88 -2.59 -18.49
C LEU A 146 -15.18 -2.75 -17.68
N GLU A 147 -15.95 -1.68 -17.55
CA GLU A 147 -17.23 -1.64 -16.82
C GLU A 147 -18.38 -2.42 -17.51
#